data_c6a7baeec2bb92e16ac663163ebfa8ab
#
_entry.id   c6a7baeec2bb92e16ac663163ebfa8ab
#
_cell.length_a   1.000
_cell.length_b   1.000
_cell.length_c   1.000
_cell.angle_alpha   90.00
_cell.angle_beta   90.00
_cell.angle_gamma   90.00
#
_symmetry.space_group_name_H-M   'P 1'
#
loop_
_entity.id
_entity.type
_entity.pdbx_description
1 polymer ?
#
loop_
_entity_poly.entity_id
_entity_poly.type
_entity_poly.pdbx_seq_one_letter_code
_entity_poly.pdbx_strand_id
1 'polypeptide(L)'
;MELGTLKHDLLLEKVARRVQDGEILHLLKMILKATGKKGVPQGGVISPLLSNVYLNEVDRMLEKAIETTRSGKFTHVQYARFADDMVILIDAHPRQDWLVRAVERRLREEFAKLRVEINEDKSRMVDLKKGESFGFLGFEFRRILSHTRK
;
A
#
# COMPACT_ATOMS: atom_id res chain seq x y z
N MET A 1 -0.72 -7.36 3.89
CA MET A 1 -2.02 -6.79 4.31
C MET A 1 -3.10 -7.76 3.87
N GLU A 2 -4.21 -7.89 4.58
CA GLU A 2 -5.28 -8.80 4.18
C GLU A 2 -6.53 -8.02 3.78
N LEU A 3 -6.90 -8.08 2.50
CA LEU A 3 -8.14 -7.50 1.98
C LEU A 3 -9.41 -8.12 2.60
N GLY A 4 -9.29 -9.28 3.25
CA GLY A 4 -10.35 -9.90 4.03
C GLY A 4 -10.86 -9.07 5.20
N THR A 5 -10.11 -8.05 5.65
CA THR A 5 -10.52 -7.13 6.73
C THR A 5 -11.22 -5.87 6.25
N LEU A 6 -11.29 -5.64 4.94
CA LEU A 6 -11.86 -4.46 4.31
C LEU A 6 -13.32 -4.26 4.73
N LYS A 7 -13.65 -3.06 5.22
CA LYS A 7 -15.00 -2.70 5.70
C LYS A 7 -15.87 -2.21 4.55
N HIS A 8 -17.01 -2.85 4.33
CA HIS A 8 -17.93 -2.53 3.24
C HIS A 8 -18.52 -1.13 3.34
N ASP A 9 -18.80 -0.64 4.56
CA ASP A 9 -19.32 0.70 4.81
C ASP A 9 -18.35 1.78 4.34
N LEU A 10 -17.08 1.68 4.72
CA LEU A 10 -16.03 2.61 4.30
C LEU A 10 -15.77 2.54 2.80
N LEU A 11 -15.79 1.34 2.21
CA LEU A 11 -15.62 1.17 0.77
C LEU A 11 -16.75 1.84 0.00
N LEU A 12 -18.00 1.56 0.38
CA LEU A 12 -19.18 2.14 -0.26
C LEU A 12 -19.19 3.67 -0.15
N GLU A 13 -18.81 4.22 1.01
CA GLU A 13 -18.66 5.67 1.18
C GLU A 13 -17.62 6.25 0.19
N LYS A 14 -16.46 5.60 0.04
CA LYS A 14 -15.43 6.05 -0.89
C LYS A 14 -15.87 5.98 -2.35
N VAL A 15 -16.58 4.94 -2.73
CA VAL A 15 -17.15 4.81 -4.07
C VAL A 15 -18.22 5.88 -4.31
N ALA A 16 -19.13 6.10 -3.35
CA ALA A 16 -20.21 7.08 -3.46
C ALA A 16 -19.71 8.53 -3.65
N ARG A 17 -18.52 8.84 -3.19
CA ARG A 17 -17.90 10.16 -3.44
C ARG A 17 -17.58 10.41 -4.92
N ARG A 18 -17.47 9.36 -5.74
CA ARG A 18 -17.08 9.42 -7.15
C ARG A 18 -18.18 8.95 -8.10
N VAL A 19 -19.02 8.05 -7.65
CA VAL A 19 -20.11 7.44 -8.42
C VAL A 19 -21.41 7.84 -7.75
N GLN A 20 -22.16 8.79 -8.36
CA GLN A 20 -23.42 9.29 -7.85
C GLN A 20 -24.62 8.54 -8.49
N ASP A 21 -24.48 7.25 -8.71
CA ASP A 21 -25.49 6.37 -9.27
C ASP A 21 -25.97 5.37 -8.20
N GLY A 22 -27.23 5.51 -7.82
CA GLY A 22 -27.84 4.68 -6.77
C GLY A 22 -27.97 3.21 -7.14
N GLU A 23 -28.19 2.90 -8.42
CA GLU A 23 -28.32 1.52 -8.91
C GLU A 23 -26.97 0.82 -8.88
N ILE A 24 -25.91 1.49 -9.33
CA ILE A 24 -24.54 0.98 -9.26
C ILE A 24 -24.12 0.74 -7.80
N LEU A 25 -24.39 1.70 -6.92
CA LEU A 25 -24.08 1.55 -5.49
C LEU A 25 -24.87 0.40 -4.84
N HIS A 26 -26.12 0.23 -5.23
CA HIS A 26 -26.95 -0.90 -4.76
C HIS A 26 -26.39 -2.24 -5.24
N LEU A 27 -26.05 -2.35 -6.53
CA LEU A 27 -25.45 -3.56 -7.11
C LEU A 27 -24.12 -3.90 -6.39
N LEU A 28 -23.27 -2.91 -6.19
CA LEU A 28 -22.01 -3.09 -5.47
C LEU A 28 -22.24 -3.59 -4.04
N LYS A 29 -23.22 -3.01 -3.34
CA LYS A 29 -23.61 -3.46 -2.00
C LYS A 29 -24.08 -4.92 -1.98
N MET A 30 -24.82 -5.37 -3.00
CA MET A 30 -25.22 -6.76 -3.11
C MET A 30 -24.02 -7.69 -3.34
N ILE A 31 -23.11 -7.32 -4.24
CA ILE A 31 -21.87 -8.07 -4.52
C ILE A 31 -21.05 -8.22 -3.22
N LEU A 32 -20.86 -7.12 -2.48
CA LEU A 32 -20.11 -7.15 -1.24
C LEU A 32 -20.80 -8.00 -0.15
N LYS A 33 -22.12 -7.94 -0.03
CA LYS A 33 -22.88 -8.77 0.92
C LYS A 33 -22.76 -10.26 0.63
N ALA A 34 -22.63 -10.66 -0.63
CA ALA A 34 -22.45 -12.06 -1.02
C ALA A 34 -21.13 -12.65 -0.51
N THR A 35 -20.12 -11.82 -0.17
CA THR A 35 -18.84 -12.25 0.38
C THR A 35 -18.80 -12.31 1.90
N GLY A 36 -19.88 -11.93 2.59
CA GLY A 36 -19.98 -11.93 4.04
C GLY A 36 -20.02 -10.50 4.63
N LYS A 37 -19.47 -10.36 5.84
CA LYS A 37 -19.50 -9.07 6.57
C LYS A 37 -18.31 -8.14 6.27
N LYS A 38 -17.26 -8.67 5.65
CA LYS A 38 -15.99 -7.97 5.37
C LYS A 38 -15.34 -8.56 4.12
N GLY A 39 -14.38 -7.82 3.57
CA GLY A 39 -13.57 -8.25 2.45
C GLY A 39 -14.20 -7.95 1.09
N VAL A 40 -13.51 -8.37 0.05
CA VAL A 40 -13.99 -8.33 -1.33
C VAL A 40 -13.98 -9.74 -1.92
N PRO A 41 -14.80 -10.03 -2.94
CA PRO A 41 -14.82 -11.34 -3.57
C PRO A 41 -13.41 -11.74 -4.02
N GLN A 42 -12.90 -12.86 -3.50
CA GLN A 42 -11.62 -13.39 -3.97
C GLN A 42 -11.77 -13.87 -5.42
N GLY A 43 -10.86 -13.44 -6.30
CA GLY A 43 -10.92 -13.76 -7.73
C GLY A 43 -11.99 -13.00 -8.52
N GLY A 44 -12.74 -12.12 -7.89
CA GLY A 44 -13.71 -11.26 -8.59
C GLY A 44 -13.03 -10.21 -9.46
N VAL A 45 -13.51 -10.00 -10.69
CA VAL A 45 -12.97 -9.05 -11.67
C VAL A 45 -12.88 -7.63 -11.11
N ILE A 46 -13.84 -7.23 -10.26
CA ILE A 46 -13.91 -5.88 -9.67
C ILE A 46 -13.01 -5.71 -8.41
N SER A 47 -12.54 -6.81 -7.81
CA SER A 47 -11.83 -6.77 -6.53
C SER A 47 -10.54 -5.95 -6.54
N PRO A 48 -9.68 -5.99 -7.57
CA PRO A 48 -8.50 -5.12 -7.66
C PRO A 48 -8.87 -3.63 -7.70
N LEU A 49 -9.95 -3.27 -8.42
CA LEU A 49 -10.43 -1.89 -8.47
C LEU A 49 -10.92 -1.41 -7.10
N LEU A 50 -11.71 -2.24 -6.40
CA LEU A 50 -12.20 -1.92 -5.06
C LEU A 50 -11.06 -1.77 -4.05
N SER A 51 -10.05 -2.63 -4.13
CA SER A 51 -8.83 -2.53 -3.34
C SER A 51 -8.11 -1.19 -3.59
N ASN A 52 -7.95 -0.81 -4.85
CA ASN A 52 -7.32 0.46 -5.23
C ASN A 52 -8.11 1.67 -4.71
N VAL A 53 -9.43 1.65 -4.79
CA VAL A 53 -10.27 2.71 -4.24
C VAL A 53 -10.13 2.78 -2.71
N TYR A 54 -10.09 1.64 -2.05
CA TYR A 54 -9.99 1.59 -0.58
C TYR A 54 -8.67 2.12 -0.05
N LEU A 55 -7.56 1.77 -0.71
CA LEU A 55 -6.20 2.12 -0.30
C LEU A 55 -5.67 3.43 -0.89
N ASN A 56 -6.49 4.14 -1.64
CA ASN A 56 -6.07 5.38 -2.33
C ASN A 56 -5.50 6.45 -1.38
N GLU A 57 -5.95 6.53 -0.12
CA GLU A 57 -5.38 7.47 0.85
C GLU A 57 -3.96 7.08 1.27
N VAL A 58 -3.66 5.78 1.32
CA VAL A 58 -2.30 5.28 1.57
C VAL A 58 -1.39 5.68 0.41
N ASP A 59 -1.85 5.50 -0.82
CA ASP A 59 -1.10 5.92 -2.02
C ASP A 59 -0.81 7.42 -1.98
N ARG A 60 -1.83 8.24 -1.73
CA ARG A 60 -1.67 9.71 -1.61
C ARG A 60 -0.70 10.12 -0.50
N MET A 61 -0.73 9.43 0.64
CA MET A 61 0.21 9.69 1.73
C MET A 61 1.65 9.41 1.29
N LEU A 62 1.88 8.28 0.58
CA LEU A 62 3.20 7.91 0.07
C LEU A 62 3.66 8.84 -1.06
N GLU A 63 2.80 9.21 -1.99
CA GLU A 63 3.08 10.21 -3.03
C GLU A 63 3.50 11.55 -2.41
N LYS A 64 2.78 12.01 -1.39
CA LYS A 64 3.14 13.22 -0.66
C LYS A 64 4.49 13.07 0.07
N ALA A 65 4.79 11.89 0.62
CA ALA A 65 6.09 11.63 1.23
C ALA A 65 7.23 11.72 0.19
N ILE A 66 7.02 11.19 -1.02
CA ILE A 66 7.97 11.30 -2.14
C ILE A 66 8.20 12.77 -2.51
N GLU A 67 7.13 13.55 -2.69
CA GLU A 67 7.22 14.96 -3.06
C GLU A 67 7.92 15.81 -1.99
N THR A 68 7.50 15.68 -0.74
CA THR A 68 8.00 16.51 0.37
C THR A 68 9.44 16.19 0.78
N THR A 69 9.91 14.96 0.52
CA THR A 69 11.28 14.54 0.83
C THR A 69 12.22 14.64 -0.37
N ARG A 70 11.73 15.06 -1.52
CA ARG A 70 12.54 15.22 -2.73
C ARG A 70 13.61 16.30 -2.56
N SER A 71 14.83 15.95 -2.93
CA SER A 71 15.97 16.88 -2.95
C SER A 71 16.51 16.99 -4.38
N GLY A 72 16.09 18.02 -5.10
CA GLY A 72 16.43 18.21 -6.52
C GLY A 72 15.93 17.03 -7.38
N LYS A 73 16.87 16.28 -7.98
CA LYS A 73 16.57 15.10 -8.81
C LYS A 73 16.47 13.80 -7.98
N PHE A 74 16.81 13.84 -6.69
CA PHE A 74 16.83 12.66 -5.83
C PHE A 74 15.53 12.52 -5.06
N THR A 75 15.00 11.30 -5.00
CA THR A 75 13.87 10.93 -4.16
C THR A 75 14.37 10.02 -3.04
N HIS A 76 13.96 10.31 -1.79
CA HIS A 76 14.37 9.53 -0.63
C HIS A 76 13.35 8.45 -0.26
N VAL A 77 12.18 8.49 -0.87
CA VAL A 77 11.12 7.48 -0.73
C VAL A 77 10.65 7.06 -2.11
N GLN A 78 10.45 5.77 -2.31
CA GLN A 78 9.78 5.19 -3.48
C GLN A 78 8.84 4.10 -2.99
N TYR A 79 7.76 3.83 -3.69
CA TYR A 79 6.91 2.70 -3.39
C TYR A 79 6.34 2.05 -4.64
N ALA A 80 5.98 0.78 -4.51
CA ALA A 80 5.16 0.08 -5.48
C ALA A 80 4.08 -0.71 -4.72
N ARG A 81 2.86 -0.70 -5.25
CA ARG A 81 1.74 -1.47 -4.71
C ARG A 81 1.03 -2.22 -5.82
N PHE A 82 0.72 -3.47 -5.55
CA PHE A 82 -0.13 -4.31 -6.38
C PHE A 82 -1.20 -4.93 -5.49
N ALA A 83 -2.44 -4.49 -5.64
CA ALA A 83 -3.56 -4.81 -4.75
C ALA A 83 -3.20 -4.55 -3.27
N ASP A 84 -3.03 -5.59 -2.47
CA ASP A 84 -2.66 -5.54 -1.05
C ASP A 84 -1.16 -5.74 -0.80
N ASP A 85 -0.40 -6.16 -1.78
CA ASP A 85 1.05 -6.25 -1.68
C ASP A 85 1.70 -4.88 -1.91
N MET A 86 2.59 -4.49 -1.01
CA MET A 86 3.27 -3.18 -1.05
C MET A 86 4.73 -3.31 -0.66
N VAL A 87 5.57 -2.60 -1.38
CA VAL A 87 6.97 -2.37 -1.02
C VAL A 87 7.25 -0.87 -0.96
N ILE A 88 7.95 -0.44 0.08
CA ILE A 88 8.38 0.95 0.26
C ILE A 88 9.89 0.93 0.39
N LEU A 89 10.57 1.64 -0.49
CA LEU A 89 12.02 1.81 -0.48
C LEU A 89 12.34 3.18 0.12
N ILE A 90 13.20 3.20 1.13
CA ILE A 90 13.62 4.42 1.81
C ILE A 90 15.13 4.53 1.74
N ASP A 91 15.62 5.74 1.46
CA ASP A 91 17.05 6.00 1.41
C ASP A 91 17.70 5.69 2.77
N ALA A 92 18.65 4.76 2.75
CA ALA A 92 19.39 4.32 3.94
C ALA A 92 20.59 5.22 4.28
N HIS A 93 20.59 6.50 3.87
CA HIS A 93 21.61 7.46 4.32
C HIS A 93 21.35 7.85 5.78
N PRO A 94 22.37 7.91 6.66
CA PRO A 94 22.19 8.20 8.11
C PRO A 94 21.39 9.48 8.39
N ARG A 95 21.49 10.49 7.53
CA ARG A 95 20.70 11.74 7.64
C ARG A 95 19.20 11.50 7.42
N GLN A 96 18.80 10.37 6.84
CA GLN A 96 17.42 10.00 6.52
C GLN A 96 16.84 8.93 7.46
N ASP A 97 17.55 8.51 8.51
CA ASP A 97 17.07 7.48 9.46
C ASP A 97 15.73 7.85 10.12
N TRP A 98 15.48 9.15 10.30
CA TRP A 98 14.21 9.63 10.81
C TRP A 98 13.04 9.32 9.88
N LEU A 99 13.31 9.23 8.57
CA LEU A 99 12.31 9.05 7.52
C LEU A 99 11.65 7.67 7.59
N VAL A 100 12.43 6.65 7.93
CA VAL A 100 11.92 5.27 8.13
C VAL A 100 10.81 5.28 9.19
N ARG A 101 11.10 5.86 10.36
CA ARG A 101 10.13 5.95 11.47
C ARG A 101 8.93 6.83 11.13
N ALA A 102 9.17 7.92 10.38
CA ALA A 102 8.11 8.83 9.98
C ALA A 102 7.14 8.17 8.98
N VAL A 103 7.66 7.48 7.97
CA VAL A 103 6.85 6.75 6.98
C VAL A 103 6.09 5.61 7.65
N GLU A 104 6.75 4.80 8.49
CA GLU A 104 6.09 3.71 9.21
C GLU A 104 4.93 4.21 10.09
N ARG A 105 5.17 5.26 10.88
CA ARG A 105 4.11 5.85 11.72
C ARG A 105 2.93 6.33 10.88
N ARG A 106 3.19 7.07 9.81
CA ARG A 106 2.14 7.57 8.92
C ARG A 106 1.35 6.44 8.24
N LEU A 107 2.05 5.40 7.83
CA LEU A 107 1.44 4.21 7.25
C LEU A 107 0.47 3.54 8.23
N ARG A 108 0.91 3.35 9.48
CA ARG A 108 0.05 2.79 10.55
C ARG A 108 -1.15 3.70 10.86
N GLU A 109 -0.97 5.02 10.86
CA GLU A 109 -2.06 6.00 11.03
C GLU A 109 -3.11 5.86 9.91
N GLU A 110 -2.69 5.75 8.64
CA GLU A 110 -3.62 5.60 7.51
C GLU A 110 -4.34 4.24 7.55
N PHE A 111 -3.64 3.15 7.86
CA PHE A 111 -4.28 1.84 8.02
C PHE A 111 -5.27 1.82 9.19
N ALA A 112 -4.97 2.49 10.29
CA ALA A 112 -5.89 2.60 11.42
C ALA A 112 -7.18 3.34 11.03
N LYS A 113 -7.08 4.44 10.27
CA LYS A 113 -8.26 5.16 9.73
C LYS A 113 -9.10 4.28 8.82
N LEU A 114 -8.45 3.46 8.01
CA LEU A 114 -9.09 2.51 7.11
C LEU A 114 -9.56 1.24 7.83
N ARG A 115 -9.26 1.08 9.12
CA ARG A 115 -9.54 -0.14 9.89
C ARG A 115 -8.98 -1.40 9.19
N VAL A 116 -7.82 -1.26 8.58
CA VAL A 116 -7.08 -2.36 7.94
C VAL A 116 -6.07 -2.90 8.92
N GLU A 117 -6.02 -4.21 9.06
CA GLU A 117 -5.03 -4.90 9.86
C GLU A 117 -3.79 -5.20 9.02
N ILE A 118 -2.62 -4.88 9.54
CA ILE A 118 -1.35 -5.25 8.94
C ILE A 118 -1.06 -6.70 9.34
N ASN A 119 -0.75 -7.55 8.37
CA ASN A 119 -0.27 -8.89 8.66
C ASN A 119 1.20 -8.80 9.07
N GLU A 120 1.46 -8.77 10.37
CA GLU A 120 2.80 -8.62 10.95
C GLU A 120 3.73 -9.79 10.56
N ASP A 121 3.20 -10.99 10.36
CA ASP A 121 3.99 -12.17 9.96
C ASP A 121 4.53 -12.05 8.52
N LYS A 122 3.81 -11.32 7.67
CA LYS A 122 4.19 -11.08 6.27
C LYS A 122 4.85 -9.72 6.05
N SER A 123 4.86 -8.85 7.06
CA SER A 123 5.40 -7.50 6.98
C SER A 123 6.75 -7.46 7.67
N ARG A 124 7.79 -7.06 6.94
CA ARG A 124 9.14 -6.97 7.49
C ARG A 124 9.88 -5.77 6.94
N MET A 125 10.77 -5.25 7.73
CA MET A 125 11.78 -4.28 7.30
C MET A 125 13.08 -5.02 7.01
N VAL A 126 13.73 -4.70 5.90
CA VAL A 126 15.01 -5.30 5.50
C VAL A 126 16.03 -4.20 5.21
N ASP A 127 17.29 -4.44 5.56
CA ASP A 127 18.40 -3.53 5.28
C ASP A 127 19.21 -4.05 4.08
N LEU A 128 18.93 -3.50 2.91
CA LEU A 128 19.62 -3.85 1.68
C LEU A 128 21.13 -3.51 1.70
N LYS A 129 21.59 -2.62 2.59
CA LYS A 129 23.04 -2.34 2.76
C LYS A 129 23.74 -3.48 3.47
N LYS A 130 23.05 -4.23 4.33
CA LYS A 130 23.58 -5.42 4.99
C LYS A 130 23.52 -6.69 4.13
N GLY A 131 23.08 -6.57 2.87
CA GLY A 131 22.97 -7.69 1.96
C GLY A 131 21.68 -8.49 2.10
N GLU A 132 20.72 -7.98 2.88
CA GLU A 132 19.38 -8.59 2.96
C GLU A 132 18.63 -8.43 1.63
N SER A 133 17.62 -9.28 1.42
CA SER A 133 16.75 -9.25 0.25
C SER A 133 15.28 -9.26 0.66
N PHE A 134 14.40 -8.86 -0.26
CA PHE A 134 12.95 -8.98 -0.08
C PHE A 134 12.30 -9.56 -1.33
N GLY A 135 11.18 -10.29 -1.11
CA GLY A 135 10.33 -10.79 -2.20
C GLY A 135 9.19 -9.81 -2.49
N PHE A 136 8.87 -9.60 -3.76
CA PHE A 136 7.71 -8.84 -4.21
C PHE A 136 7.21 -9.41 -5.53
N LEU A 137 5.94 -9.77 -5.60
CA LEU A 137 5.26 -10.34 -6.78
C LEU A 137 5.98 -11.55 -7.39
N GLY A 138 6.53 -12.43 -6.54
CA GLY A 138 7.24 -13.64 -6.99
C GLY A 138 8.70 -13.42 -7.40
N PHE A 139 9.21 -12.20 -7.31
CA PHE A 139 10.60 -11.87 -7.58
C PHE A 139 11.35 -11.56 -6.28
N GLU A 140 12.63 -11.89 -6.24
CA GLU A 140 13.54 -11.52 -5.15
C GLU A 140 14.37 -10.30 -5.56
N PHE A 141 14.40 -9.30 -4.70
CA PHE A 141 15.12 -8.03 -4.88
C PHE A 141 16.26 -7.93 -3.87
N ARG A 142 17.44 -7.60 -4.36
CA ARG A 142 18.64 -7.36 -3.54
C ARG A 142 19.49 -6.24 -4.13
N ARG A 143 20.27 -5.58 -3.29
CA ARG A 143 21.24 -4.59 -3.75
C ARG A 143 22.45 -5.29 -4.39
N ILE A 144 22.81 -4.87 -5.60
CA ILE A 144 24.03 -5.30 -6.29
C ILE A 144 24.97 -4.10 -6.38
N LEU A 145 26.20 -4.27 -5.94
CA LEU A 145 27.28 -3.29 -6.16
C LEU A 145 27.90 -3.59 -7.53
N SER A 146 27.67 -2.69 -8.49
CA SER A 146 28.37 -2.78 -9.77
C SER A 146 29.83 -2.33 -9.59
N HIS A 147 30.75 -3.25 -9.68
CA HIS A 147 32.16 -2.91 -9.88
C HIS A 147 32.36 -2.53 -11.34
N THR A 148 32.19 -1.27 -11.67
CA THR A 148 32.66 -0.76 -12.96
C THR A 148 34.18 -0.88 -12.94
N ARG A 149 34.72 -1.88 -13.64
CA ARG A 149 36.17 -1.89 -13.97
C ARG A 149 36.41 -0.64 -14.80
N LYS A 150 37.26 0.26 -14.29
CA LYS A 150 37.87 1.32 -15.09
C LYS A 150 38.81 0.70 -16.12
#